data_dfe9f9d5b7da64920fc15d4cb9cde47e
#
_entry.id   dfe9f9d5b7da64920fc15d4cb9cde47e
#
_cell.length_a   1.000
_cell.length_b   1.000
_cell.length_c   1.000
_cell.angle_alpha   90.00
_cell.angle_beta   90.00
_cell.angle_gamma   90.00
#
_symmetry.space_group_name_H-M   'P 1'
#
loop_
_entity.id
_entity.type
_entity.pdbx_description
1 polymer ?
#
loop_
_entity_poly.entity_id
_entity_poly.type
_entity_poly.pdbx_seq_one_letter_code
_entity_poly.pdbx_strand_id
1 'polypeptide(L)'
;MTVNTENNRLTASFGGARLIVEPWGESSVRVRMYPALCDIAEDERLSSSPYYSALTEQVSHNCTIRSEEVDTTDPWYKGDEYAQYHQTGTDYYLTNGKLTVKLDNEGRMSFYNQRGEVLTEEYWRDRNRINRYCVPLRIVARELKPRQGGTDYEITVRFEAYDNEKIFGMG
;
A
#
# COMPACT_ATOMS: atom_id res chain seq x y z
N MET A 1 1.93 0.75 -12.30
CA MET A 1 0.82 0.73 -11.30
C MET A 1 -0.30 1.63 -11.80
N THR A 2 -1.55 1.19 -11.66
CA THR A 2 -2.74 2.02 -11.95
C THR A 2 -3.49 2.20 -10.65
N VAL A 3 -3.84 3.45 -10.32
CA VAL A 3 -4.55 3.79 -9.09
C VAL A 3 -5.87 4.48 -9.40
N ASN A 4 -6.94 4.02 -8.75
CA ASN A 4 -8.26 4.63 -8.75
C ASN A 4 -8.57 5.14 -7.33
N THR A 5 -9.18 6.33 -7.25
CA THR A 5 -9.45 7.03 -5.98
C THR A 5 -10.95 7.24 -5.73
N GLU A 6 -11.80 6.36 -6.23
CA GLU A 6 -13.26 6.44 -6.06
C GLU A 6 -13.70 5.95 -4.68
N ASN A 7 -14.86 6.42 -4.25
CA ASN A 7 -15.55 6.00 -3.01
C ASN A 7 -14.68 6.15 -1.74
N ASN A 8 -13.90 7.23 -1.63
CA ASN A 8 -13.02 7.50 -0.50
C ASN A 8 -12.00 6.38 -0.23
N ARG A 9 -11.59 5.63 -1.24
CA ARG A 9 -10.59 4.57 -1.14
C ARG A 9 -9.54 4.66 -2.23
N LEU A 10 -8.34 4.19 -1.95
CA LEU A 10 -7.30 3.95 -2.94
C LEU A 10 -7.39 2.51 -3.41
N THR A 11 -7.56 2.31 -4.71
CA THR A 11 -7.48 0.98 -5.32
C THR A 11 -6.33 0.96 -6.30
N ALA A 12 -5.28 0.23 -5.98
CA ALA A 12 -4.09 0.10 -6.81
C ALA A 12 -4.02 -1.29 -7.44
N SER A 13 -3.74 -1.34 -8.73
CA SER A 13 -3.54 -2.59 -9.48
C SER A 13 -2.11 -2.66 -10.00
N PHE A 14 -1.41 -3.74 -9.65
CA PHE A 14 -0.03 -3.98 -10.05
C PHE A 14 0.33 -5.47 -9.94
N GLY A 15 1.22 -5.93 -10.83
CA GLY A 15 1.87 -7.25 -10.70
C GLY A 15 0.93 -8.44 -10.52
N GLY A 16 -0.29 -8.40 -11.08
CA GLY A 16 -1.28 -9.47 -10.91
C GLY A 16 -2.03 -9.42 -9.57
N ALA A 17 -1.89 -8.34 -8.81
CA ALA A 17 -2.60 -8.11 -7.56
C ALA A 17 -3.38 -6.79 -7.56
N ARG A 18 -4.38 -6.71 -6.70
CA ARG A 18 -5.16 -5.52 -6.39
C ARG A 18 -5.03 -5.21 -4.90
N LEU A 19 -4.62 -4.00 -4.60
CA LEU A 19 -4.52 -3.46 -3.25
C LEU A 19 -5.66 -2.45 -3.04
N ILE A 20 -6.37 -2.56 -1.92
CA ILE A 20 -7.39 -1.60 -1.51
C ILE A 20 -7.00 -1.05 -0.15
N VAL A 21 -6.90 0.28 -0.07
CA VAL A 21 -6.70 1.03 1.18
C VAL A 21 -7.92 1.91 1.37
N GLU A 22 -8.60 1.73 2.49
CA GLU A 22 -9.85 2.44 2.77
C GLU A 22 -9.88 2.93 4.22
N PRO A 23 -10.57 4.05 4.49
CA PRO A 23 -10.76 4.54 5.84
C PRO A 23 -11.57 3.53 6.64
N TRP A 24 -11.21 3.34 7.92
CA TRP A 24 -11.85 2.38 8.79
C TRP A 24 -11.88 2.90 10.23
N GLY A 25 -13.05 3.32 10.68
CA GLY A 25 -13.16 4.00 11.96
C GLY A 25 -12.62 5.44 11.93
N GLU A 26 -12.40 6.03 13.09
CA GLU A 26 -12.09 7.47 13.23
C GLU A 26 -10.68 7.85 12.75
N SER A 27 -9.67 7.03 13.05
CA SER A 27 -8.25 7.31 12.76
C SER A 27 -7.49 6.04 12.42
N SER A 28 -8.07 5.18 11.65
CA SER A 28 -7.46 3.92 11.18
C SER A 28 -7.81 3.65 9.73
N VAL A 29 -7.14 2.69 9.14
CA VAL A 29 -7.37 2.25 7.77
C VAL A 29 -7.47 0.73 7.73
N ARG A 30 -8.23 0.23 6.78
CA ARG A 30 -8.24 -1.18 6.40
C ARG A 30 -7.47 -1.34 5.10
N VAL A 31 -6.54 -2.27 5.10
CA VAL A 31 -5.78 -2.64 3.91
C VAL A 31 -6.15 -4.06 3.52
N ARG A 32 -6.53 -4.25 2.26
CA ARG A 32 -6.88 -5.55 1.69
C ARG A 32 -6.10 -5.77 0.41
N MET A 33 -5.69 -6.99 0.16
CA MET A 33 -4.98 -7.37 -1.05
C MET A 33 -5.59 -8.62 -1.66
N TYR A 34 -5.81 -8.60 -2.96
CA TYR A 34 -6.43 -9.66 -3.73
C TYR A 34 -5.62 -9.99 -4.97
N PRO A 35 -5.65 -11.24 -5.46
CA PRO A 35 -5.25 -11.54 -6.82
C PRO A 35 -6.07 -10.72 -7.82
N ALA A 36 -5.47 -10.28 -8.92
CA ALA A 36 -6.13 -9.40 -9.90
C ALA A 36 -7.43 -9.96 -10.48
N LEU A 37 -7.52 -11.29 -10.59
CA LEU A 37 -8.68 -12.00 -11.15
C LEU A 37 -9.70 -12.45 -10.09
N CYS A 38 -9.48 -12.10 -8.83
CA CYS A 38 -10.43 -12.44 -7.76
C CYS A 38 -11.68 -11.57 -7.87
N ASP A 39 -12.84 -12.21 -7.78
CA ASP A 39 -14.10 -11.50 -7.58
C ASP A 39 -14.18 -11.04 -6.12
N ILE A 40 -14.12 -9.72 -5.92
CA ILE A 40 -14.14 -9.12 -4.60
C ILE A 40 -15.54 -8.80 -4.10
N ALA A 41 -16.58 -8.93 -4.94
CA ALA A 41 -17.93 -8.55 -4.58
C ALA A 41 -18.47 -9.38 -3.40
N GLU A 42 -18.21 -10.69 -3.39
CA GLU A 42 -18.60 -11.56 -2.29
C GLU A 42 -17.80 -11.26 -1.02
N ASP A 43 -16.49 -11.02 -1.15
CA ASP A 43 -15.65 -10.66 -0.02
C ASP A 43 -16.03 -9.28 0.55
N GLU A 44 -16.40 -8.33 -0.29
CA GLU A 44 -16.94 -7.04 0.16
C GLU A 44 -18.23 -7.21 0.95
N ARG A 45 -19.11 -8.11 0.53
CA ARG A 45 -20.33 -8.46 1.27
C ARG A 45 -20.04 -9.11 2.62
N LEU A 46 -19.10 -10.05 2.65
CA LEU A 46 -18.68 -10.74 3.88
C LEU A 46 -17.94 -9.79 4.82
N SER A 47 -17.04 -8.97 4.28
CA SER A 47 -16.20 -8.07 5.07
C SER A 47 -16.96 -6.87 5.63
N SER A 48 -18.17 -6.62 5.19
CA SER A 48 -19.10 -5.66 5.84
C SER A 48 -19.71 -6.21 7.13
N SER A 49 -19.57 -7.51 7.38
CA SER A 49 -20.01 -8.14 8.63
C SER A 49 -19.10 -7.76 9.80
N PRO A 50 -19.65 -7.42 10.98
CA PRO A 50 -18.87 -7.10 12.17
C PRO A 50 -17.97 -8.25 12.65
N TYR A 51 -18.22 -9.48 12.23
CA TYR A 51 -17.39 -10.65 12.56
C TYR A 51 -16.03 -10.66 11.86
N TYR A 52 -15.84 -9.88 10.82
CA TYR A 52 -14.60 -9.80 10.05
C TYR A 52 -13.82 -8.49 10.28
N SER A 53 -14.20 -7.73 11.29
CA SER A 53 -13.56 -6.47 11.63
C SER A 53 -13.13 -6.45 13.09
N ALA A 54 -11.89 -5.99 13.32
CA ALA A 54 -11.40 -5.71 14.67
C ALA A 54 -12.05 -4.45 15.27
N LEU A 55 -12.69 -3.62 14.45
CA LEU A 55 -13.40 -2.41 14.87
C LEU A 55 -14.90 -2.60 14.65
N THR A 56 -15.67 -2.32 15.69
CA THR A 56 -17.15 -2.39 15.64
C THR A 56 -17.79 -1.20 14.93
N GLU A 57 -17.11 -0.04 14.92
CA GLU A 57 -17.57 1.16 14.23
C GLU A 57 -16.74 1.39 12.98
N GLN A 58 -17.40 1.50 11.84
CA GLN A 58 -16.78 1.64 10.53
C GLN A 58 -16.89 3.06 9.98
N VAL A 59 -17.48 3.98 10.73
CA VAL A 59 -17.78 5.33 10.26
C VAL A 59 -16.49 6.16 10.24
N SER A 60 -16.09 6.57 9.05
CA SER A 60 -15.03 7.53 8.83
C SER A 60 -15.62 8.89 8.46
N HIS A 61 -15.28 9.93 9.20
CA HIS A 61 -15.89 11.24 9.02
C HIS A 61 -15.01 12.25 8.25
N ASN A 62 -13.71 12.06 8.17
CA ASN A 62 -12.76 13.06 7.64
C ASN A 62 -11.70 12.44 6.74
N CYS A 63 -12.11 11.55 5.86
CA CYS A 63 -11.17 10.96 4.90
C CYS A 63 -10.92 11.93 3.74
N THR A 64 -9.66 12.17 3.44
CA THR A 64 -9.23 12.90 2.25
C THR A 64 -8.21 12.09 1.47
N ILE A 65 -8.28 12.20 0.14
CA ILE A 65 -7.29 11.59 -0.76
C ILE A 65 -6.65 12.70 -1.57
N ARG A 66 -5.33 12.68 -1.65
CA ARG A 66 -4.54 13.56 -2.51
C ARG A 66 -3.51 12.76 -3.28
N SER A 67 -3.05 13.31 -4.39
CA SER A 67 -1.93 12.80 -5.17
C SER A 67 -0.87 13.87 -5.33
N GLU A 68 0.38 13.44 -5.51
CA GLU A 68 1.52 14.29 -5.69
C GLU A 68 2.42 13.69 -6.77
N GLU A 69 2.77 14.51 -7.76
CA GLU A 69 3.75 14.10 -8.77
C GLU A 69 5.16 14.17 -8.19
N VAL A 70 5.93 13.12 -8.37
CA VAL A 70 7.28 13.00 -7.84
C VAL A 70 8.26 12.66 -8.96
N ASP A 71 9.44 13.26 -8.91
CA ASP A 71 10.54 12.93 -9.82
C ASP A 71 11.12 11.55 -9.47
N THR A 72 10.95 10.62 -10.36
CA THR A 72 11.46 9.25 -10.24
C THR A 72 12.67 8.99 -11.13
N THR A 73 13.20 10.03 -11.73
CA THR A 73 14.39 9.94 -12.57
C THR A 73 15.56 9.37 -11.78
N ASP A 74 16.21 8.34 -12.32
CA ASP A 74 17.39 7.78 -11.69
C ASP A 74 18.46 8.88 -11.55
N PRO A 75 19.04 9.07 -10.36
CA PRO A 75 20.05 10.09 -10.12
C PRO A 75 21.25 10.08 -11.08
N TRP A 76 21.52 8.93 -11.69
CA TRP A 76 22.55 8.83 -12.74
C TRP A 76 22.21 9.57 -14.04
N TYR A 77 20.91 9.82 -14.27
CA TYR A 77 20.41 10.49 -15.45
C TYR A 77 19.95 11.94 -15.18
N LYS A 78 20.24 12.46 -13.98
CA LYS A 78 19.96 13.86 -13.64
C LYS A 78 21.06 14.76 -14.17
N GLY A 79 20.71 15.60 -15.12
CA GLY A 79 21.58 16.60 -15.74
C GLY A 79 21.06 17.04 -17.09
N ASP A 80 21.56 18.15 -17.59
CA ASP A 80 21.08 18.74 -18.87
C ASP A 80 21.25 17.80 -20.06
N GLU A 81 22.28 16.97 -20.05
CA GLU A 81 22.54 15.99 -21.11
C GLU A 81 21.54 14.84 -21.14
N TYR A 82 20.79 14.63 -20.05
CA TYR A 82 19.90 13.49 -19.85
C TYR A 82 18.43 13.88 -19.63
N ALA A 83 18.05 15.11 -19.98
CA ALA A 83 16.67 15.59 -19.84
C ALA A 83 15.63 14.67 -20.51
N GLN A 84 16.04 13.95 -21.56
CA GLN A 84 15.20 12.96 -22.25
C GLN A 84 14.88 11.72 -21.40
N TYR A 85 15.60 11.50 -20.29
CA TYR A 85 15.38 10.39 -19.36
C TYR A 85 14.59 10.80 -18.12
N HIS A 86 14.09 12.04 -18.10
CA HIS A 86 13.24 12.50 -17.01
C HIS A 86 12.01 11.62 -16.89
N GLN A 87 11.78 11.11 -15.68
CA GLN A 87 10.64 10.26 -15.36
C GLN A 87 9.92 10.82 -14.15
N THR A 88 8.60 10.82 -14.22
CA THR A 88 7.74 11.18 -13.11
C THR A 88 6.89 9.99 -12.67
N GLY A 89 6.58 9.95 -11.40
CA GLY A 89 5.64 9.03 -10.80
C GLY A 89 4.59 9.78 -10.02
N THR A 90 3.62 9.09 -9.47
CA THR A 90 2.60 9.69 -8.63
C THR A 90 2.52 8.95 -7.31
N ASP A 91 2.69 9.67 -6.23
CA ASP A 91 2.42 9.22 -4.88
C ASP A 91 0.99 9.57 -4.49
N TYR A 92 0.33 8.67 -3.78
CA TYR A 92 -1.04 8.84 -3.31
C TYR A 92 -1.09 8.83 -1.79
N TYR A 93 -1.90 9.68 -1.22
CA TYR A 93 -2.05 9.81 0.23
C TYR A 93 -3.53 9.71 0.58
N LEU A 94 -3.85 8.83 1.52
CA LEU A 94 -5.17 8.73 2.15
C LEU A 94 -5.03 9.13 3.61
N THR A 95 -5.70 10.20 4.00
CA THR A 95 -5.73 10.66 5.39
C THR A 95 -7.09 10.36 6.00
N ASN A 96 -7.12 9.66 7.12
CA ASN A 96 -8.30 9.41 7.92
C ASN A 96 -8.05 9.81 9.37
N GLY A 97 -8.67 10.90 9.81
CA GLY A 97 -8.44 11.47 11.14
C GLY A 97 -6.96 11.81 11.38
N LYS A 98 -6.33 11.09 12.30
CA LYS A 98 -4.91 11.30 12.70
C LYS A 98 -3.90 10.46 11.94
N LEU A 99 -4.38 9.58 11.06
CA LEU A 99 -3.53 8.66 10.31
C LEU A 99 -3.48 9.04 8.84
N THR A 100 -2.29 9.07 8.27
CA THR A 100 -2.08 9.21 6.82
C THR A 100 -1.36 7.98 6.30
N VAL A 101 -1.88 7.38 5.25
CA VAL A 101 -1.22 6.33 4.48
C VAL A 101 -0.73 6.92 3.18
N LYS A 102 0.54 6.76 2.90
CA LYS A 102 1.14 7.03 1.60
C LYS A 102 1.27 5.73 0.84
N LEU A 103 0.81 5.71 -0.39
CA LEU A 103 1.12 4.69 -1.38
C LEU A 103 2.02 5.34 -2.43
N ASP A 104 3.29 4.97 -2.45
CA ASP A 104 4.24 5.57 -3.38
C ASP A 104 4.06 5.06 -4.82
N ASN A 105 4.78 5.68 -5.75
CA ASN A 105 4.71 5.36 -7.18
C ASN A 105 5.10 3.91 -7.50
N GLU A 106 5.76 3.22 -6.60
CA GLU A 106 6.15 1.82 -6.73
C GLU A 106 5.17 0.87 -6.00
N GLY A 107 4.20 1.43 -5.28
CA GLY A 107 3.15 0.69 -4.58
C GLY A 107 3.52 0.26 -3.16
N ARG A 108 4.57 0.83 -2.55
CA ARG A 108 4.94 0.66 -1.14
C ARG A 108 4.05 1.52 -0.26
N MET A 109 3.66 1.00 0.89
CA MET A 109 2.90 1.76 1.88
C MET A 109 3.80 2.24 3.02
N SER A 110 3.57 3.51 3.41
CA SER A 110 4.12 4.11 4.62
C SER A 110 3.00 4.78 5.40
N PHE A 111 3.05 4.72 6.72
CA PHE A 111 2.01 5.20 7.62
C PHE A 111 2.57 6.33 8.49
N TYR A 112 1.86 7.43 8.57
CA TYR A 112 2.28 8.64 9.26
C TYR A 112 1.26 9.07 10.29
N ASN A 113 1.73 9.63 11.40
CA ASN A 113 0.88 10.29 12.36
C ASN A 113 0.51 11.72 11.89
N GLN A 114 -0.31 12.42 12.68
CA GLN A 114 -0.76 13.78 12.37
C GLN A 114 0.39 14.82 12.34
N ARG A 115 1.59 14.50 12.86
CA ARG A 115 2.79 15.34 12.81
C ARG A 115 3.67 15.05 11.60
N GLY A 116 3.29 14.09 10.77
CA GLY A 116 4.09 13.66 9.63
C GLY A 116 5.26 12.74 10.00
N GLU A 117 5.28 12.22 11.23
CA GLU A 117 6.28 11.24 11.65
C GLU A 117 5.87 9.86 11.17
N VAL A 118 6.84 9.09 10.66
CA VAL A 118 6.61 7.71 10.24
C VAL A 118 6.29 6.85 11.45
N LEU A 119 5.15 6.17 11.41
CA LEU A 119 4.74 5.18 12.41
C LEU A 119 5.28 3.80 12.06
N THR A 120 5.09 3.40 10.81
CA THR A 120 5.61 2.16 10.25
C THR A 120 5.58 2.26 8.73
N GLU A 121 6.37 1.44 8.06
CA GLU A 121 6.40 1.35 6.61
C GLU A 121 6.71 -0.07 6.15
N GLU A 122 6.25 -0.42 4.96
CA GLU A 122 6.54 -1.72 4.38
C GLU A 122 8.02 -1.86 4.07
N TYR A 123 8.56 -3.06 4.28
CA TYR A 123 9.95 -3.37 4.03
C TYR A 123 10.35 -3.05 2.59
N TRP A 124 11.35 -2.19 2.45
CA TRP A 124 11.98 -1.86 1.19
C TRP A 124 13.34 -2.54 1.10
N ARG A 125 13.45 -3.55 0.27
CA ARG A 125 14.77 -4.08 -0.06
C ARG A 125 15.37 -3.22 -1.15
N ASP A 126 16.39 -2.42 -0.81
CA ASP A 126 17.25 -1.78 -1.80
C ASP A 126 17.94 -2.88 -2.61
N ARG A 127 17.29 -3.26 -3.69
CA ARG A 127 17.92 -4.13 -4.66
C ARG A 127 18.76 -3.24 -5.53
N ASN A 128 20.05 -3.50 -5.53
CA ASN A 128 20.99 -2.92 -6.45
C ASN A 128 20.31 -2.57 -7.77
N ARG A 129 20.46 -1.35 -8.19
CA ARG A 129 19.84 -0.74 -9.36
C ARG A 129 19.92 -1.60 -10.63
N ILE A 130 20.91 -2.45 -10.74
CA ILE A 130 21.12 -3.41 -11.81
C ILE A 130 19.97 -4.43 -11.94
N ASN A 131 19.30 -4.78 -10.85
CA ASN A 131 18.18 -5.74 -10.85
C ASN A 131 16.79 -5.08 -10.95
N ARG A 132 16.74 -3.77 -11.10
CA ARG A 132 15.49 -2.99 -11.20
C ARG A 132 14.57 -3.48 -12.33
N TYR A 133 15.16 -3.97 -13.40
CA TYR A 133 14.44 -4.45 -14.59
C TYR A 133 14.15 -5.95 -14.60
N CYS A 134 14.77 -6.71 -13.70
CA CYS A 134 14.71 -8.17 -13.71
C CYS A 134 13.71 -8.76 -12.70
N VAL A 135 13.06 -7.94 -11.88
CA VAL A 135 12.12 -8.43 -10.87
C VAL A 135 10.72 -7.95 -11.21
N PRO A 136 9.85 -8.84 -11.69
CA PRO A 136 8.47 -8.49 -12.08
C PRO A 136 7.63 -7.94 -10.94
N LEU A 137 8.02 -8.21 -9.68
CA LEU A 137 7.36 -7.75 -8.47
C LEU A 137 8.39 -6.98 -7.65
N ARG A 138 8.39 -5.66 -7.77
CA ARG A 138 9.26 -4.77 -6.99
C ARG A 138 8.94 -4.78 -5.51
N ILE A 139 7.74 -5.17 -5.14
CA ILE A 139 7.26 -5.16 -3.78
C ILE A 139 7.58 -6.51 -3.14
N VAL A 140 8.71 -6.55 -2.42
CA VAL A 140 9.09 -7.72 -1.62
C VAL A 140 8.31 -7.76 -0.30
N ALA A 141 7.66 -6.65 0.07
CA ALA A 141 6.92 -6.53 1.31
C ALA A 141 5.65 -7.39 1.36
N ARG A 142 5.04 -7.64 0.21
CA ARG A 142 3.79 -8.41 0.11
C ARG A 142 3.96 -9.58 -0.85
N GLU A 143 3.51 -10.74 -0.43
CA GLU A 143 3.58 -11.97 -1.21
C GLU A 143 2.28 -12.75 -1.06
N LEU A 144 1.73 -13.20 -2.18
CA LEU A 144 0.55 -14.05 -2.28
C LEU A 144 0.96 -15.38 -2.91
N LYS A 145 0.89 -16.46 -2.15
CA LYS A 145 1.18 -17.81 -2.66
C LYS A 145 -0.11 -18.63 -2.69
N PRO A 146 -0.56 -19.12 -3.83
CA PRO A 146 -1.69 -20.04 -3.87
C PRO A 146 -1.36 -21.32 -3.10
N ARG A 147 -2.29 -21.78 -2.27
CA ARG A 147 -2.16 -23.06 -1.56
C ARG A 147 -2.54 -24.20 -2.48
N GLN A 148 -1.73 -25.24 -2.50
CA GLN A 148 -1.97 -26.42 -3.33
C GLN A 148 -3.26 -27.13 -2.89
N GLY A 149 -4.18 -27.34 -3.83
CA GLY A 149 -5.43 -28.07 -3.60
C GLY A 149 -6.59 -27.26 -3.02
N GLY A 150 -6.45 -25.94 -2.94
CA GLY A 150 -7.49 -25.03 -2.43
C GLY A 150 -7.67 -23.79 -3.29
N THR A 151 -8.66 -22.98 -2.92
CA THR A 151 -8.89 -21.63 -3.46
C THR A 151 -8.21 -20.54 -2.60
N ASP A 152 -7.51 -20.95 -1.55
CA ASP A 152 -6.91 -20.07 -0.55
C ASP A 152 -5.50 -19.66 -0.94
N TYR A 153 -5.02 -18.56 -0.29
CA TYR A 153 -3.69 -18.03 -0.46
C TYR A 153 -2.97 -17.91 0.88
N GLU A 154 -1.68 -18.15 0.87
CA GLU A 154 -0.79 -17.71 1.94
C GLU A 154 -0.37 -16.26 1.65
N ILE A 155 -0.59 -15.38 2.60
CA ILE A 155 -0.26 -13.97 2.49
C ILE A 155 0.88 -13.65 3.44
N THR A 156 1.96 -13.09 2.91
CA THR A 156 3.07 -12.58 3.71
C THR A 156 3.16 -11.07 3.52
N VAL A 157 3.19 -10.33 4.62
CA VAL A 157 3.45 -8.89 4.63
C VAL A 157 4.65 -8.61 5.53
N ARG A 158 5.58 -7.79 5.08
CA ARG A 158 6.80 -7.41 5.81
C ARG A 158 6.83 -5.91 6.00
N PHE A 159 7.12 -5.49 7.22
CA PHE A 159 7.34 -4.11 7.58
C PHE A 159 8.79 -3.89 8.01
N GLU A 160 9.28 -2.66 7.88
CA GLU A 160 10.55 -2.27 8.47
C GLU A 160 10.44 -2.29 10.00
N ALA A 161 11.43 -2.85 10.64
CA ALA A 161 11.55 -2.83 12.10
C ALA A 161 12.65 -1.84 12.50
N TYR A 162 12.35 -0.96 13.43
CA TYR A 162 13.30 0.00 13.99
C TYR A 162 13.83 -0.48 15.33
N ASP A 163 15.09 -0.20 15.65
CA ASP A 163 15.77 -0.67 16.87
C ASP A 163 15.04 -0.28 18.17
N ASN A 164 14.26 0.80 18.14
CA ASN A 164 13.48 1.31 19.27
C ASN A 164 11.98 0.95 19.19
N GLU A 165 11.58 0.12 18.25
CA GLU A 165 10.20 -0.28 18.07
C GLU A 165 9.75 -1.21 19.21
N LYS A 166 8.53 -0.97 19.70
CA LYS A 166 7.87 -1.83 20.68
C LYS A 166 6.59 -2.37 20.07
N ILE A 167 6.49 -3.68 19.95
CA ILE A 167 5.32 -4.38 19.43
C ILE A 167 4.42 -4.75 20.59
N PHE A 168 3.14 -4.35 20.52
CA PHE A 168 2.11 -4.64 21.51
C PHE A 168 0.95 -5.40 20.85
N GLY A 169 0.27 -6.23 21.61
CA GLY A 169 -1.01 -6.82 21.18
C GLY A 169 -0.91 -8.09 20.36
N MET A 170 0.14 -8.85 20.54
CA MET A 170 0.26 -10.21 19.99
C MET A 170 -0.30 -11.27 20.95
N GLY A 171 -1.36 -10.93 21.64
CA GLY A 171 -2.00 -11.82 22.59
C GLY A 171 -2.90 -12.87 21.98
#